data_d14b2ab58354a73e557807bc0aacd07c
#
_entry.id   d14b2ab58354a73e557807bc0aacd07c
#
_cell.length_a   1.000
_cell.length_b   1.000
_cell.length_c   1.000
_cell.angle_alpha   90.00
_cell.angle_beta   90.00
_cell.angle_gamma   90.00
#
_symmetry.space_group_name_H-M   'P 1'
#
loop_
_entity.id
_entity.type
_entity.pdbx_description
1 polymer ?
#
loop_
_entity_poly.entity_id
_entity_poly.type
_entity_poly.pdbx_seq_one_letter_code
_entity_poly.pdbx_strand_id
1 'polypeptide(L)'
;MGVPFLPVRGILGSAYLAVNPRFRVINDPFSGEAVVAVQALTPDVTLVHGSQGDDRGNILIPRVSDWRQAITASVKVIATVEERVAGPLQERPEWRLIPAIHLTALVHCPGGAAPTGYPGYYPQDEAHLALYLKSSREAGTFANYLKNYVLKPEG
;
A
#
# COMPACT_ATOMS: atom_id res chain seq x y z
N MET A 1 3.32 18.90 -7.71
CA MET A 1 2.12 18.79 -8.56
C MET A 1 2.30 17.58 -9.45
N GLY A 2 1.38 16.61 -9.41
CA GLY A 2 1.41 15.42 -10.25
C GLY A 2 0.66 15.62 -11.57
N VAL A 3 0.81 14.67 -12.50
CA VAL A 3 0.04 14.64 -13.74
C VAL A 3 -1.41 14.27 -13.40
N PRO A 4 -2.43 15.04 -13.84
CA PRO A 4 -3.83 14.81 -13.44
C PRO A 4 -4.43 13.54 -14.06
N PHE A 5 -3.94 13.11 -15.20
CA PHE A 5 -4.33 11.88 -15.88
C PHE A 5 -3.22 11.40 -16.81
N LEU A 6 -3.28 10.14 -17.21
CA LEU A 6 -2.37 9.56 -18.19
C LEU A 6 -3.16 9.07 -19.42
N PRO A 7 -2.79 9.49 -20.67
CA PRO A 7 -3.42 8.96 -21.88
C PRO A 7 -2.87 7.54 -22.16
N VAL A 8 -3.78 6.60 -22.43
CA VAL A 8 -3.43 5.21 -22.79
C VAL A 8 -4.29 4.72 -23.96
N ARG A 9 -3.73 3.86 -24.83
CA ARG A 9 -4.45 3.28 -25.99
C ARG A 9 -5.04 1.91 -25.69
N GLY A 10 -4.41 1.14 -24.81
CA GLY A 10 -4.72 -0.28 -24.60
C GLY A 10 -6.08 -0.61 -23.98
N ILE A 11 -6.80 0.39 -23.48
CA ILE A 11 -8.11 0.21 -22.82
C ILE A 11 -9.26 0.62 -23.76
N LEU A 12 -8.95 1.25 -24.89
CA LEU A 12 -9.97 1.72 -25.84
C LEU A 12 -10.79 0.53 -26.38
N GLY A 13 -12.12 0.65 -26.33
CA GLY A 13 -13.03 -0.43 -26.73
C GLY A 13 -13.25 -1.53 -25.69
N SER A 14 -12.62 -1.47 -24.52
CA SER A 14 -12.83 -2.45 -23.45
C SER A 14 -14.08 -2.15 -22.61
N ALA A 15 -14.64 -3.19 -21.97
CA ALA A 15 -15.75 -3.06 -21.02
C ALA A 15 -15.40 -2.18 -19.79
N TYR A 16 -14.13 -2.00 -19.48
CA TYR A 16 -13.69 -1.13 -18.38
C TYR A 16 -14.16 0.32 -18.53
N LEU A 17 -14.30 0.83 -19.78
CA LEU A 17 -14.81 2.18 -20.03
C LEU A 17 -16.23 2.40 -19.53
N ALA A 18 -17.05 1.34 -19.55
CA ALA A 18 -18.44 1.44 -19.12
C ALA A 18 -18.59 1.39 -17.60
N VAL A 19 -17.68 0.69 -16.89
CA VAL A 19 -17.84 0.39 -15.45
C VAL A 19 -16.93 1.24 -14.56
N ASN A 20 -15.88 1.84 -15.10
CA ASN A 20 -14.92 2.62 -14.30
C ASN A 20 -15.07 4.13 -14.56
N PRO A 21 -15.59 4.92 -13.62
CA PRO A 21 -15.81 6.35 -13.80
C PRO A 21 -14.52 7.17 -13.92
N ARG A 22 -13.35 6.56 -13.64
CA ARG A 22 -12.05 7.23 -13.76
C ARG A 22 -11.45 7.15 -15.15
N PHE A 23 -12.12 6.47 -16.08
CA PHE A 23 -11.72 6.39 -17.48
C PHE A 23 -12.61 7.29 -18.33
N ARG A 24 -12.00 8.08 -19.21
CA ARG A 24 -12.70 8.94 -20.18
C ARG A 24 -12.03 8.82 -21.54
N VAL A 25 -12.83 8.72 -22.59
CA VAL A 25 -12.31 8.83 -23.95
C VAL A 25 -12.11 10.32 -24.26
N ILE A 26 -10.93 10.66 -24.74
CA ILE A 26 -10.55 12.00 -25.19
C ILE A 26 -9.89 11.89 -26.56
N ASN A 27 -9.76 12.99 -27.27
CA ASN A 27 -8.95 13.04 -28.49
C ASN A 27 -7.53 13.51 -28.15
N ASP A 28 -6.55 12.83 -28.71
CA ASP A 28 -5.15 13.25 -28.66
C ASP A 28 -5.01 14.60 -29.37
N PRO A 29 -4.52 15.65 -28.71
CA PRO A 29 -4.45 16.99 -29.28
C PRO A 29 -3.49 17.11 -30.45
N PHE A 30 -2.60 16.15 -30.69
CA PHE A 30 -1.60 16.18 -31.77
C PHE A 30 -2.04 15.35 -32.96
N SER A 31 -2.61 14.18 -32.79
CA SER A 31 -3.02 13.26 -33.82
C SER A 31 -4.52 13.28 -34.13
N GLY A 32 -5.35 13.78 -33.22
CA GLY A 32 -6.81 13.68 -33.27
C GLY A 32 -7.39 12.31 -32.97
N GLU A 33 -6.54 11.29 -32.76
CA GLU A 33 -6.99 9.93 -32.46
C GLU A 33 -7.63 9.81 -31.09
N ALA A 34 -8.60 8.91 -30.96
CA ALA A 34 -9.21 8.60 -29.67
C ALA A 34 -8.23 7.86 -28.76
N VAL A 35 -8.09 8.32 -27.52
CA VAL A 35 -7.31 7.69 -26.44
C VAL A 35 -8.11 7.71 -25.15
N VAL A 36 -7.75 6.85 -24.18
CA VAL A 36 -8.39 6.83 -22.87
C VAL A 36 -7.55 7.64 -21.89
N ALA A 37 -8.11 8.68 -21.32
CA ALA A 37 -7.55 9.38 -20.16
C ALA A 37 -7.85 8.58 -18.91
N VAL A 38 -6.81 8.13 -18.21
CA VAL A 38 -6.88 7.43 -16.93
C VAL A 38 -6.58 8.43 -15.83
N GLN A 39 -7.57 8.73 -14.99
CA GLN A 39 -7.44 9.70 -13.90
C GLN A 39 -6.36 9.25 -12.90
N ALA A 40 -5.52 10.19 -12.46
CA ALA A 40 -4.55 9.92 -11.39
C ALA A 40 -5.25 9.52 -10.08
N LEU A 41 -4.67 8.54 -9.39
CA LEU A 41 -5.06 8.17 -8.04
C LEU A 41 -4.23 8.98 -7.05
N THR A 42 -4.90 9.67 -6.14
CA THR A 42 -4.26 10.40 -5.04
C THR A 42 -4.89 9.91 -3.73
N PRO A 43 -4.31 8.88 -3.10
CA PRO A 43 -4.81 8.38 -1.82
C PRO A 43 -4.72 9.47 -0.73
N ASP A 44 -5.71 9.55 0.15
CA ASP A 44 -5.67 10.45 1.30
C ASP A 44 -4.59 10.01 2.29
N VAL A 45 -4.50 8.68 2.51
CA VAL A 45 -3.52 8.05 3.41
C VAL A 45 -3.02 6.76 2.78
N THR A 46 -1.68 6.58 2.78
CA THR A 46 -1.05 5.27 2.56
C THR A 46 -0.48 4.75 3.87
N LEU A 47 -0.81 3.49 4.18
CA LEU A 47 -0.17 2.74 5.25
C LEU A 47 0.88 1.84 4.64
N VAL A 48 2.10 1.86 5.16
CA VAL A 48 3.20 1.01 4.69
C VAL A 48 3.92 0.38 5.88
N HIS A 49 4.31 -0.90 5.72
CA HIS A 49 5.10 -1.62 6.71
C HIS A 49 6.51 -1.84 6.19
N GLY A 50 7.50 -1.41 6.97
CA GLY A 50 8.91 -1.52 6.67
C GLY A 50 9.66 -2.43 7.63
N SER A 51 10.87 -2.85 7.26
CA SER A 51 11.74 -3.66 8.12
C SER A 51 12.37 -2.82 9.23
N GLN A 52 12.98 -1.72 8.88
CA GLN A 52 13.75 -0.88 9.80
C GLN A 52 13.38 0.59 9.62
N GLY A 53 13.41 1.34 10.73
CA GLY A 53 13.30 2.79 10.72
C GLY A 53 14.43 3.42 11.53
N ASP A 54 15.09 4.45 10.98
CA ASP A 54 16.17 5.15 11.66
C ASP A 54 15.69 6.35 12.50
N ASP A 55 16.64 6.98 13.22
CA ASP A 55 16.35 8.15 14.06
C ASP A 55 15.98 9.40 13.25
N ARG A 56 16.27 9.42 11.95
CA ARG A 56 15.91 10.50 11.03
C ARG A 56 14.52 10.30 10.41
N GLY A 57 13.87 9.16 10.69
CA GLY A 57 12.57 8.82 10.14
C GLY A 57 12.59 8.16 8.77
N ASN A 58 13.76 7.78 8.23
CA ASN A 58 13.83 6.98 7.01
C ASN A 58 13.43 5.53 7.32
N ILE A 59 12.92 4.82 6.32
CA ILE A 59 12.56 3.40 6.46
C ILE A 59 13.14 2.55 5.32
N LEU A 60 13.30 1.25 5.58
CA LEU A 60 13.57 0.24 4.56
C LEU A 60 12.32 -0.58 4.27
N ILE A 61 11.98 -0.71 3.00
CA ILE A 61 10.87 -1.56 2.51
C ILE A 61 11.39 -2.61 1.53
N PRO A 62 10.70 -3.76 1.36
CA PRO A 62 11.09 -4.76 0.36
C PRO A 62 11.08 -4.15 -1.05
N ARG A 63 12.13 -4.41 -1.83
CA ARG A 63 12.27 -3.87 -3.19
C ARG A 63 11.26 -4.45 -4.19
N VAL A 64 10.76 -5.64 -3.92
CA VAL A 64 9.75 -6.31 -4.75
C VAL A 64 8.36 -5.68 -4.68
N SER A 65 8.16 -4.69 -3.82
CA SER A 65 6.88 -4.00 -3.65
C SER A 65 6.85 -2.67 -4.41
N ASP A 66 5.76 -2.38 -5.12
CA ASP A 66 5.53 -1.10 -5.84
C ASP A 66 5.02 0.02 -4.92
N TRP A 67 5.26 -0.09 -3.61
CA TRP A 67 4.80 0.88 -2.62
C TRP A 67 5.30 2.30 -2.85
N ARG A 68 6.40 2.46 -3.59
CA ARG A 68 6.94 3.79 -3.89
C ARG A 68 5.92 4.68 -4.60
N GLN A 69 5.17 4.15 -5.57
CA GLN A 69 4.15 4.92 -6.29
C GLN A 69 3.03 5.36 -5.34
N ALA A 70 2.54 4.45 -4.49
CA ALA A 70 1.52 4.78 -3.50
C ALA A 70 2.01 5.83 -2.50
N ILE A 71 3.24 5.68 -1.98
CA ILE A 71 3.87 6.62 -1.05
C ILE A 71 3.98 8.02 -1.67
N THR A 72 4.47 8.12 -2.92
CA THR A 72 4.68 9.41 -3.58
C THR A 72 3.39 10.06 -4.09
N ALA A 73 2.33 9.28 -4.32
CA ALA A 73 1.03 9.78 -4.76
C ALA A 73 0.11 10.23 -3.62
N SER A 74 0.40 9.83 -2.38
CA SER A 74 -0.49 10.06 -1.24
C SER A 74 -0.32 11.42 -0.59
N VAL A 75 -1.41 11.93 0.00
CA VAL A 75 -1.39 13.17 0.80
C VAL A 75 -0.65 12.95 2.13
N LYS A 76 -0.89 11.80 2.76
CA LYS A 76 -0.23 11.39 4.01
C LYS A 76 0.28 9.97 3.90
N VAL A 77 1.40 9.68 4.56
CA VAL A 77 1.97 8.35 4.65
C VAL A 77 2.28 8.03 6.10
N ILE A 78 1.67 6.97 6.61
CA ILE A 78 1.97 6.42 7.93
C ILE A 78 2.76 5.13 7.72
N ALA A 79 3.96 5.08 8.27
CA ALA A 79 4.82 3.90 8.22
C ALA A 79 4.86 3.21 9.58
N THR A 80 4.78 1.88 9.57
CA THR A 80 5.14 1.04 10.71
C THR A 80 6.41 0.27 10.39
N VAL A 81 7.21 -0.10 11.39
CA VAL A 81 8.46 -0.85 11.19
C VAL A 81 8.64 -1.92 12.25
N GLU A 82 9.30 -3.01 11.84
CA GLU A 82 9.67 -4.11 12.74
C GLU A 82 10.71 -3.68 13.76
N GLU A 83 11.66 -2.83 13.35
CA GLU A 83 12.78 -2.42 14.20
C GLU A 83 13.05 -0.92 14.11
N ARG A 84 13.46 -0.35 15.25
CA ARG A 84 14.10 0.97 15.29
C ARG A 84 15.61 0.79 15.42
N VAL A 85 16.37 1.46 14.54
CA VAL A 85 17.83 1.38 14.55
C VAL A 85 18.46 2.76 14.73
N ALA A 86 19.57 2.79 15.46
CA ALA A 86 20.37 4.00 15.58
C ALA A 86 21.23 4.19 14.32
N GLY A 87 21.38 5.46 13.89
CA GLY A 87 22.20 5.83 12.74
C GLY A 87 21.51 5.64 11.38
N PRO A 88 22.19 6.07 10.32
CA PRO A 88 21.58 6.16 8.99
C PRO A 88 21.37 4.80 8.35
N LEU A 89 20.17 4.57 7.85
CA LEU A 89 19.86 3.40 7.02
C LEU A 89 20.54 3.52 5.65
N GLN A 90 20.96 2.37 5.12
CA GLN A 90 21.53 2.25 3.78
C GLN A 90 20.70 1.30 2.93
N GLU A 91 20.53 1.64 1.67
CA GLU A 91 19.88 0.79 0.69
C GLU A 91 20.67 -0.51 0.47
N ARG A 92 19.95 -1.64 0.28
CA ARG A 92 20.51 -2.97 0.08
C ARG A 92 19.85 -3.62 -1.16
N PRO A 93 20.40 -4.71 -1.73
CA PRO A 93 19.82 -5.36 -2.90
C PRO A 93 18.33 -5.70 -2.77
N GLU A 94 17.90 -6.24 -1.61
CA GLU A 94 16.52 -6.66 -1.36
C GLU A 94 15.66 -5.56 -0.74
N TRP A 95 16.25 -4.44 -0.28
CA TRP A 95 15.60 -3.39 0.49
C TRP A 95 15.80 -2.02 -0.16
N ARG A 96 14.72 -1.26 -0.28
CA ARG A 96 14.71 0.11 -0.78
C ARG A 96 14.57 1.08 0.37
N LEU A 97 15.39 2.12 0.35
CA LEU A 97 15.28 3.25 1.28
C LEU A 97 14.16 4.19 0.85
N ILE A 98 13.26 4.49 1.78
CA ILE A 98 12.26 5.55 1.65
C ILE A 98 12.67 6.69 2.59
N PRO A 99 13.00 7.87 2.05
CA PRO A 99 13.37 9.03 2.87
C PRO A 99 12.22 9.56 3.73
N ALA A 100 12.55 10.05 4.90
CA ALA A 100 11.62 10.62 5.89
C ALA A 100 10.71 11.72 5.33
N ILE A 101 11.16 12.46 4.31
CA ILE A 101 10.37 13.53 3.68
C ILE A 101 9.06 13.04 3.07
N HIS A 102 8.94 11.75 2.75
CA HIS A 102 7.73 11.15 2.24
C HIS A 102 6.78 10.66 3.34
N LEU A 103 7.22 10.66 4.61
CA LEU A 103 6.48 10.08 5.72
C LEU A 103 5.86 11.18 6.60
N THR A 104 4.61 10.98 6.97
CA THR A 104 3.91 11.84 7.93
C THR A 104 4.15 11.34 9.36
N ALA A 105 4.20 10.04 9.55
CA ALA A 105 4.46 9.41 10.84
C ALA A 105 5.20 8.07 10.66
N LEU A 106 6.02 7.73 11.68
CA LEU A 106 6.74 6.46 11.78
C LEU A 106 6.47 5.84 13.15
N VAL A 107 5.95 4.62 13.16
CA VAL A 107 5.57 3.87 14.36
C VAL A 107 6.38 2.58 14.46
N HIS A 108 6.95 2.29 15.62
CA HIS A 108 7.55 0.99 15.92
C HIS A 108 6.42 -0.01 16.20
N CYS A 109 6.29 -1.03 15.38
CA CYS A 109 5.22 -2.01 15.44
C CYS A 109 5.73 -3.39 15.01
N PRO A 110 6.50 -4.09 15.88
CA PRO A 110 6.96 -5.45 15.61
C PRO A 110 5.77 -6.37 15.35
N GLY A 111 5.87 -7.25 14.34
CA GLY A 111 4.76 -8.10 13.94
C GLY A 111 3.63 -7.38 13.20
N GLY A 112 3.84 -6.14 12.76
CA GLY A 112 2.79 -5.29 12.19
C GLY A 112 2.18 -5.77 10.87
N ALA A 113 2.80 -6.76 10.20
CA ALA A 113 2.22 -7.41 9.02
C ALA A 113 1.42 -8.68 9.34
N ALA A 114 1.44 -9.16 10.60
CA ALA A 114 0.69 -10.36 10.97
C ALA A 114 -0.84 -10.17 10.71
N PRO A 115 -1.54 -11.22 10.31
CA PRO A 115 -1.13 -12.62 10.17
C PRO A 115 -0.42 -12.97 8.86
N THR A 116 -0.19 -12.02 7.96
CA THR A 116 0.66 -12.24 6.78
C THR A 116 2.13 -12.28 7.21
N GLY A 117 2.97 -13.01 6.47
CA GLY A 117 4.40 -13.06 6.76
C GLY A 117 5.10 -11.76 6.37
N TYR A 118 6.27 -11.51 6.98
CA TYR A 118 7.17 -10.43 6.58
C TYR A 118 8.56 -10.96 6.31
N PRO A 119 9.16 -10.71 5.11
CA PRO A 119 10.42 -11.31 4.70
C PRO A 119 11.56 -11.05 5.69
N GLY A 120 12.22 -12.11 6.13
CA GLY A 120 13.34 -12.05 7.06
C GLY A 120 12.96 -11.90 8.54
N TYR A 121 11.68 -11.74 8.89
CA TYR A 121 11.20 -11.56 10.27
C TYR A 121 10.33 -12.73 10.74
N TYR A 122 9.25 -13.02 10.04
CA TYR A 122 8.34 -14.11 10.43
C TYR A 122 7.58 -14.68 9.22
N PRO A 123 7.21 -15.96 9.29
CA PRO A 123 6.38 -16.59 8.26
C PRO A 123 4.92 -16.14 8.38
N GLN A 124 4.15 -16.45 7.36
CA GLN A 124 2.71 -16.31 7.35
C GLN A 124 2.05 -17.28 8.36
N ASP A 125 1.05 -16.81 9.10
CA ASP A 125 0.21 -17.65 9.98
C ASP A 125 -0.94 -18.26 9.16
N GLU A 126 -0.68 -19.44 8.59
CA GLU A 126 -1.65 -20.17 7.76
C GLU A 126 -2.92 -20.54 8.53
N ALA A 127 -2.80 -20.87 9.84
CA ALA A 127 -3.95 -21.25 10.66
C ALA A 127 -4.87 -20.05 10.90
N HIS A 128 -4.30 -18.89 11.20
CA HIS A 128 -5.06 -17.66 11.38
C HIS A 128 -5.73 -17.21 10.08
N LEU A 129 -5.04 -17.28 8.94
CA LEU A 129 -5.61 -16.95 7.64
C LEU A 129 -6.75 -17.89 7.25
N ALA A 130 -6.63 -19.21 7.52
CA ALA A 130 -7.70 -20.16 7.34
C ALA A 130 -8.91 -19.84 8.22
N LEU A 131 -8.68 -19.46 9.48
CA LEU A 131 -9.73 -19.00 10.39
C LEU A 131 -10.44 -17.75 9.86
N TYR A 132 -9.69 -16.75 9.39
CA TYR A 132 -10.24 -15.54 8.78
C TYR A 132 -11.13 -15.89 7.57
N LEU A 133 -10.62 -16.67 6.62
CA LEU A 133 -11.35 -17.07 5.42
C LEU A 133 -12.63 -17.85 5.76
N LYS A 134 -12.60 -18.72 6.78
CA LYS A 134 -13.78 -19.43 7.26
C LYS A 134 -14.80 -18.46 7.87
N SER A 135 -14.33 -17.56 8.73
CA SER A 135 -15.20 -16.61 9.44
C SER A 135 -15.84 -15.58 8.52
N SER A 136 -15.14 -15.17 7.44
CA SER A 136 -15.63 -14.15 6.50
C SER A 136 -16.80 -14.59 5.60
N ARG A 137 -17.15 -15.88 5.60
CA ARG A 137 -18.25 -16.41 4.76
C ARG A 137 -19.64 -16.03 5.27
N GLU A 138 -19.79 -15.75 6.55
CA GLU A 138 -21.06 -15.45 7.18
C GLU A 138 -20.94 -14.22 8.08
N ALA A 139 -21.91 -13.31 8.02
CA ALA A 139 -21.86 -12.03 8.73
C ALA A 139 -21.72 -12.19 10.27
N GLY A 140 -22.40 -13.16 10.87
CA GLY A 140 -22.35 -13.41 12.31
C GLY A 140 -20.99 -13.92 12.80
N THR A 141 -20.40 -14.87 12.09
CA THR A 141 -19.06 -15.39 12.40
C THR A 141 -17.99 -14.35 12.15
N PHE A 142 -18.16 -13.52 11.12
CA PHE A 142 -17.22 -12.44 10.82
C PHE A 142 -17.26 -11.34 11.90
N ALA A 143 -18.44 -10.95 12.40
CA ALA A 143 -18.55 -9.99 13.49
C ALA A 143 -17.81 -10.47 14.75
N ASN A 144 -17.93 -11.76 15.08
CA ASN A 144 -17.19 -12.36 16.20
C ASN A 144 -15.67 -12.37 15.96
N TYR A 145 -15.24 -12.65 14.72
CA TYR A 145 -13.82 -12.57 14.36
C TYR A 145 -13.27 -11.15 14.56
N LEU A 146 -13.96 -10.13 14.04
CA LEU A 146 -13.57 -8.74 14.21
C LEU A 146 -13.47 -8.36 15.71
N LYS A 147 -14.47 -8.74 16.50
CA LYS A 147 -14.46 -8.47 17.95
C LYS A 147 -13.27 -9.11 18.66
N ASN A 148 -12.89 -10.33 18.28
CA ASN A 148 -11.87 -11.10 18.98
C ASN A 148 -10.43 -10.76 18.54
N TYR A 149 -10.22 -10.32 17.31
CA TYR A 149 -8.88 -10.18 16.72
C TYR A 149 -8.54 -8.77 16.22
N VAL A 150 -9.55 -7.94 15.93
CA VAL A 150 -9.31 -6.62 15.34
C VAL A 150 -9.73 -5.49 16.30
N LEU A 151 -10.89 -5.63 16.93
CA LEU A 151 -11.49 -4.57 17.74
C LEU A 151 -11.24 -4.77 19.26
N LYS A 152 -10.36 -5.69 19.64
CA LYS A 152 -9.98 -5.82 21.04
C LYS A 152 -9.36 -4.50 21.50
N PRO A 153 -9.89 -3.86 22.57
CA PRO A 153 -9.14 -2.82 23.24
C PRO A 153 -7.85 -3.46 23.74
N GLU A 154 -6.71 -2.90 23.38
CA GLU A 154 -5.44 -3.24 24.02
C GLU A 154 -5.60 -2.94 25.51
N GLY A 155 -5.40 -3.98 26.34
CA GLY A 155 -5.44 -3.89 27.79
C GLY A 155 -4.16 -3.26 28.33
#